data_47346e056b88aedc433b93c78c97459c
#
_entry.id   47346e056b88aedc433b93c78c97459c
#
_cell.length_a   1.000
_cell.length_b   1.000
_cell.length_c   1.000
_cell.angle_alpha   90.00
_cell.angle_beta   90.00
_cell.angle_gamma   90.00
#
_symmetry.space_group_name_H-M   'P 1'
#
loop_
_entity.id
_entity.type
_entity.pdbx_description
1 polymer ?
#
loop_
_entity_poly.entity_id
_entity_poly.type
_entity_poly.pdbx_seq_one_letter_code
_entity_poly.pdbx_strand_id
1 'polypeptide(L)'
;VADRDGLVLLHDHYNQHNIIEEGAHWCDYPWRSANNINQLGFAEKTVFSGDKRVYMAEQFYDITRPVIREYHSKFIRQSVNVFHDNNGVVHSIGLEYTGPLNFMNFWLEEVNACDNHQLVALTATKDVQDSVLKDKKHTLMVDVIDIRQWHYRADGTLYEPQGGVSLALRQHARLIDPGTVSCASVYRAVREYRCKYPDKAVVYNGSTIRVPRNAMNWAIFMAGGSFAKIPPIDELPVYEKASSFSPIDRQTDMDTQWVMGAVGKGYLGYCVKNEINLDLMGDRETYKVFWIDPDKGTVIKEDGSVRGGGKVILKAPAESSICFLQQ
;
A
#
# COMPACT_ATOMS: atom_id res chain seq x y z
N VAL A 1 -2.01 -4.03 24.44
CA VAL A 1 -2.87 -5.13 23.94
C VAL A 1 -2.39 -5.55 22.55
N ALA A 2 -2.40 -4.68 21.54
CA ALA A 2 -2.00 -5.01 20.16
C ALA A 2 -0.61 -5.67 20.10
N ASP A 3 0.38 -5.09 20.74
CA ASP A 3 1.76 -5.56 20.79
C ASP A 3 1.87 -6.96 21.41
N ARG A 4 1.15 -7.19 22.54
CA ARG A 4 1.08 -8.50 23.18
C ARG A 4 0.44 -9.57 22.31
N ASP A 5 -0.54 -9.18 21.49
CA ASP A 5 -1.32 -10.09 20.66
C ASP A 5 -0.75 -10.20 19.23
N GLY A 6 0.44 -9.62 18.98
CA GLY A 6 1.13 -9.65 17.69
C GLY A 6 0.46 -8.85 16.57
N LEU A 7 -0.38 -7.87 16.92
CA LEU A 7 -1.07 -7.03 15.95
C LEU A 7 -0.24 -5.81 15.56
N VAL A 8 -0.22 -5.49 14.29
CA VAL A 8 0.38 -4.25 13.78
C VAL A 8 -0.67 -3.14 13.78
N LEU A 9 -0.33 -2.02 14.41
CA LEU A 9 -1.16 -0.82 14.46
C LEU A 9 -0.69 0.18 13.40
N LEU A 10 -1.57 0.60 12.49
CA LEU A 10 -1.34 1.76 11.64
C LEU A 10 -1.90 3.00 12.36
N HIS A 11 -1.02 3.92 12.74
CA HIS A 11 -1.35 5.14 13.47
C HIS A 11 -1.31 6.36 12.56
N ASP A 12 -2.48 6.90 12.24
CA ASP A 12 -2.62 8.14 11.47
C ASP A 12 -2.52 9.37 12.37
N HIS A 13 -1.61 10.30 12.05
CA HIS A 13 -1.43 11.53 12.82
C HIS A 13 -2.53 12.56 12.57
N TYR A 14 -2.99 12.67 11.32
CA TYR A 14 -3.98 13.68 10.93
C TYR A 14 -5.16 13.05 10.21
N ASN A 15 -6.34 13.59 10.46
CA ASN A 15 -7.53 13.25 9.70
C ASN A 15 -7.73 14.27 8.58
N GLN A 16 -7.45 13.88 7.35
CA GLN A 16 -7.54 14.75 6.17
C GLN A 16 -8.93 15.36 5.97
N HIS A 17 -10.00 14.62 6.23
CA HIS A 17 -11.36 15.14 6.09
C HIS A 17 -11.62 16.36 6.97
N ASN A 18 -11.10 16.38 8.20
CA ASN A 18 -11.25 17.52 9.09
C ASN A 18 -10.54 18.77 8.56
N ILE A 19 -9.47 18.58 7.79
CA ILE A 19 -8.65 19.69 7.28
C ILE A 19 -9.26 20.28 6.00
N ILE A 20 -9.74 19.42 5.08
CA ILE A 20 -10.19 19.83 3.74
C ILE A 20 -11.70 20.05 3.62
N GLU A 21 -12.51 19.48 4.50
CA GLU A 21 -13.96 19.64 4.51
C GLU A 21 -14.41 20.66 5.57
N GLU A 22 -14.07 21.91 5.34
CA GLU A 22 -14.21 23.02 6.26
C GLU A 22 -15.59 23.14 6.93
N GLY A 23 -16.66 22.99 6.15
CA GLY A 23 -18.02 23.27 6.66
C GLY A 23 -18.56 22.22 7.60
N ALA A 24 -18.18 20.96 7.40
CA ALA A 24 -18.73 19.84 8.14
C ALA A 24 -17.79 19.30 9.21
N HIS A 25 -16.48 19.29 8.95
CA HIS A 25 -15.53 18.58 9.79
C HIS A 25 -14.51 19.47 10.48
N TRP A 26 -14.09 20.58 9.87
CA TRP A 26 -13.21 21.55 10.53
C TRP A 26 -13.84 22.14 11.80
N CYS A 27 -15.17 22.30 11.81
CA CYS A 27 -15.90 22.83 12.97
C CYS A 27 -15.62 22.05 14.26
N ASP A 28 -15.43 20.74 14.16
CA ASP A 28 -15.20 19.86 15.31
C ASP A 28 -13.73 19.50 15.50
N TYR A 29 -12.85 20.03 14.63
CA TYR A 29 -11.44 19.66 14.66
C TYR A 29 -10.70 20.41 15.78
N PRO A 30 -9.85 19.72 16.58
CA PRO A 30 -9.14 20.36 17.69
C PRO A 30 -8.22 21.51 17.30
N TRP A 31 -7.80 21.57 16.04
CA TRP A 31 -6.94 22.63 15.52
C TRP A 31 -7.68 23.95 15.22
N ARG A 32 -9.00 23.93 15.12
CA ARG A 32 -9.79 25.13 14.94
C ARG A 32 -9.59 26.07 16.12
N SER A 33 -9.42 27.39 15.86
CA SER A 33 -9.15 28.39 16.90
C SER A 33 -10.24 28.41 18.00
N ALA A 34 -11.51 28.20 17.63
CA ALA A 34 -12.61 28.13 18.61
C ALA A 34 -12.60 26.86 19.48
N ASN A 35 -11.88 25.81 19.09
CA ASN A 35 -11.85 24.52 19.78
C ASN A 35 -10.58 24.32 20.63
N ASN A 36 -9.62 25.24 20.57
CA ASN A 36 -8.36 25.10 21.32
C ASN A 36 -7.97 26.41 22.05
N ILE A 37 -7.17 26.24 23.09
CA ILE A 37 -6.70 27.34 23.93
C ILE A 37 -5.39 27.98 23.45
N ASN A 38 -4.77 27.43 22.40
CA ASN A 38 -3.39 27.76 22.02
C ASN A 38 -3.28 28.93 21.04
N GLN A 39 -4.39 29.54 20.66
CA GLN A 39 -4.43 30.70 19.76
C GLN A 39 -3.56 30.52 18.49
N LEU A 40 -3.76 29.42 17.76
CA LEU A 40 -2.99 29.05 16.57
C LEU A 40 -3.14 30.05 15.42
N GLY A 41 -4.09 30.98 15.51
CA GLY A 41 -4.27 32.05 14.54
C GLY A 41 -4.82 31.57 13.19
N PHE A 42 -5.52 30.42 13.18
CA PHE A 42 -6.32 30.03 12.02
C PHE A 42 -7.50 30.98 11.90
N ALA A 43 -7.77 31.43 10.67
CA ALA A 43 -8.96 32.25 10.42
C ALA A 43 -10.21 31.44 10.66
N GLU A 44 -11.20 32.03 11.32
CA GLU A 44 -12.52 31.41 11.41
C GLU A 44 -13.25 31.58 10.07
N LYS A 45 -13.84 30.48 9.63
CA LYS A 45 -14.68 30.49 8.46
C LYS A 45 -16.09 30.92 8.82
N THR A 46 -16.56 31.99 8.22
CA THR A 46 -17.90 32.55 8.47
C THR A 46 -18.97 31.96 7.56
N VAL A 47 -18.61 31.57 6.34
CA VAL A 47 -19.57 31.04 5.35
C VAL A 47 -18.94 29.89 4.58
N PHE A 48 -19.64 28.76 4.57
CA PHE A 48 -19.30 27.62 3.72
C PHE A 48 -19.68 27.92 2.25
N SER A 49 -18.72 27.88 1.35
CA SER A 49 -18.97 27.92 -0.08
C SER A 49 -18.09 26.90 -0.78
N GLY A 50 -18.65 26.14 -1.73
CA GLY A 50 -18.02 24.95 -2.33
C GLY A 50 -16.61 25.11 -2.83
N ASP A 51 -16.27 26.22 -3.47
CA ASP A 51 -14.97 26.45 -4.09
C ASP A 51 -13.85 26.88 -3.12
N LYS A 52 -14.18 27.15 -1.85
CA LYS A 52 -13.23 27.55 -0.81
C LYS A 52 -12.85 26.41 0.13
N ARG A 53 -13.07 25.16 -0.27
CA ARG A 53 -12.86 23.98 0.58
C ARG A 53 -11.42 23.77 0.98
N VAL A 54 -10.46 24.24 0.18
CA VAL A 54 -9.02 24.12 0.45
C VAL A 54 -8.45 25.22 1.35
N TYR A 55 -9.23 26.26 1.67
CA TYR A 55 -8.76 27.43 2.40
C TYR A 55 -8.13 27.10 3.76
N MET A 56 -8.74 26.19 4.52
CA MET A 56 -8.21 25.76 5.82
C MET A 56 -6.99 24.85 5.63
N ALA A 57 -6.99 24.00 4.61
CA ALA A 57 -5.85 23.15 4.29
C ALA A 57 -4.60 23.97 3.94
N GLU A 58 -4.74 25.04 3.16
CA GLU A 58 -3.64 25.95 2.86
C GLU A 58 -3.02 26.55 4.12
N GLN A 59 -3.86 27.00 5.06
CA GLN A 59 -3.38 27.53 6.34
C GLN A 59 -2.79 26.44 7.24
N PHE A 60 -3.41 25.27 7.28
CA PHE A 60 -2.99 24.16 8.13
C PHE A 60 -1.60 23.63 7.74
N TYR A 61 -1.34 23.51 6.43
CA TYR A 61 -0.06 23.01 5.91
C TYR A 61 1.01 24.09 5.74
N ASP A 62 0.73 25.34 6.13
CA ASP A 62 1.67 26.45 6.02
C ASP A 62 2.69 26.46 7.16
N ILE A 63 3.72 25.63 7.04
CA ILE A 63 4.85 25.54 7.98
C ILE A 63 5.81 26.72 7.90
N THR A 64 5.58 27.71 7.03
CA THR A 64 6.33 28.97 7.03
C THR A 64 5.92 29.86 8.22
N ARG A 65 4.74 29.62 8.77
CA ARG A 65 4.25 30.30 10.00
C ARG A 65 4.87 29.65 11.23
N PRO A 66 5.72 30.35 12.02
CA PRO A 66 6.48 29.74 13.11
C PRO A 66 5.60 29.06 14.16
N VAL A 67 4.48 29.69 14.54
CA VAL A 67 3.55 29.15 15.54
C VAL A 67 2.91 27.82 15.04
N ILE A 68 2.46 27.78 13.80
CA ILE A 68 1.87 26.57 13.22
C ILE A 68 2.90 25.45 13.16
N ARG A 69 4.11 25.75 12.66
CA ARG A 69 5.23 24.81 12.60
C ARG A 69 5.56 24.24 13.99
N GLU A 70 5.65 25.09 15.01
CA GLU A 70 5.97 24.67 16.38
C GLU A 70 4.91 23.70 16.93
N TYR A 71 3.63 24.00 16.75
CA TYR A 71 2.57 23.12 17.23
C TYR A 71 2.49 21.80 16.45
N HIS A 72 2.75 21.81 15.16
CA HIS A 72 2.90 20.57 14.40
C HIS A 72 4.06 19.71 14.92
N SER A 73 5.23 20.31 15.16
CA SER A 73 6.38 19.59 15.73
C SER A 73 6.03 18.96 17.09
N LYS A 74 5.41 19.72 17.98
CA LYS A 74 4.97 19.22 19.30
C LYS A 74 3.97 18.07 19.17
N PHE A 75 2.97 18.22 18.30
CA PHE A 75 1.95 17.22 18.07
C PHE A 75 2.53 15.94 17.49
N ILE A 76 3.35 16.02 16.45
CA ILE A 76 3.97 14.87 15.80
C ILE A 76 4.84 14.09 16.79
N ARG A 77 5.73 14.79 17.50
CA ARG A 77 6.62 14.17 18.50
C ARG A 77 5.85 13.53 19.64
N GLN A 78 4.79 14.17 20.14
CA GLN A 78 3.93 13.59 21.17
C GLN A 78 3.20 12.34 20.65
N SER A 79 2.70 12.37 19.41
CA SER A 79 2.03 11.23 18.78
C SER A 79 2.95 10.02 18.59
N VAL A 80 4.23 10.26 18.29
CA VAL A 80 5.25 9.20 18.22
C VAL A 80 5.59 8.70 19.63
N ASN A 81 5.83 9.58 20.58
CA ASN A 81 6.26 9.24 21.92
C ASN A 81 5.25 8.42 22.73
N VAL A 82 3.95 8.54 22.42
CA VAL A 82 2.91 7.71 23.05
C VAL A 82 3.13 6.21 22.80
N PHE A 83 3.79 5.87 21.70
CA PHE A 83 4.05 4.51 21.28
C PHE A 83 5.51 4.07 21.42
N HIS A 84 6.35 4.84 22.15
CA HIS A 84 7.78 4.56 22.18
C HIS A 84 8.15 3.15 22.69
N ASP A 85 7.33 2.55 23.53
CA ASP A 85 7.51 1.18 24.07
C ASP A 85 6.86 0.10 23.20
N ASN A 86 6.29 0.44 22.02
CA ASN A 86 5.57 -0.48 21.17
C ASN A 86 6.32 -0.73 19.86
N ASN A 87 6.57 -2.00 19.53
CA ASN A 87 7.33 -2.38 18.34
C ASN A 87 6.46 -2.57 17.08
N GLY A 88 5.17 -2.81 17.26
CA GLY A 88 4.22 -3.10 16.18
C GLY A 88 3.44 -1.88 15.70
N VAL A 89 4.01 -0.68 15.72
CA VAL A 89 3.34 0.56 15.27
C VAL A 89 3.98 1.09 13.99
N VAL A 90 3.14 1.37 13.01
CA VAL A 90 3.51 2.04 11.76
C VAL A 90 2.86 3.43 11.75
N HIS A 91 3.64 4.47 11.74
CA HIS A 91 3.15 5.85 11.69
C HIS A 91 2.86 6.28 10.26
N SER A 92 1.73 6.95 10.05
CA SER A 92 1.32 7.58 8.80
C SER A 92 0.92 9.02 9.05
N ILE A 93 1.17 9.89 8.08
CA ILE A 93 0.69 11.28 8.14
C ILE A 93 -0.84 11.34 8.14
N GLY A 94 -1.48 10.40 7.46
CA GLY A 94 -2.92 10.23 7.33
C GLY A 94 -3.28 9.49 6.05
N LEU A 95 -4.28 8.63 6.11
CA LEU A 95 -4.62 7.69 5.02
C LEU A 95 -5.05 8.37 3.71
N GLU A 96 -5.55 9.58 3.75
CA GLU A 96 -6.05 10.30 2.58
C GLU A 96 -5.24 11.58 2.28
N TYR A 97 -3.97 11.59 2.63
CA TYR A 97 -3.13 12.76 2.43
C TYR A 97 -2.97 13.14 0.96
N THR A 98 -3.44 14.33 0.62
CA THR A 98 -3.30 14.98 -0.70
C THR A 98 -2.67 16.37 -0.58
N GLY A 99 -2.04 16.62 0.55
CA GLY A 99 -1.36 17.88 0.88
C GLY A 99 -0.02 18.06 0.16
N PRO A 100 0.69 19.17 0.44
CA PRO A 100 1.89 19.54 -0.29
C PRO A 100 3.14 18.74 0.16
N LEU A 101 4.10 18.58 -0.77
CA LEU A 101 5.37 17.88 -0.55
C LEU A 101 6.19 18.45 0.63
N ASN A 102 6.22 19.77 0.79
CA ASN A 102 6.98 20.40 1.87
C ASN A 102 6.47 20.02 3.26
N PHE A 103 5.16 19.85 3.43
CA PHE A 103 4.59 19.38 4.70
C PHE A 103 4.86 17.89 4.93
N MET A 104 4.82 17.06 3.88
CA MET A 104 5.22 15.65 3.96
C MET A 104 6.68 15.52 4.41
N ASN A 105 7.59 16.26 3.79
CA ASN A 105 9.00 16.24 4.16
C ASN A 105 9.22 16.70 5.60
N PHE A 106 8.56 17.77 6.02
CA PHE A 106 8.59 18.24 7.38
C PHE A 106 8.08 17.20 8.38
N TRP A 107 6.97 16.53 8.08
CA TRP A 107 6.43 15.48 8.93
C TRP A 107 7.40 14.30 9.06
N LEU A 108 7.99 13.84 7.96
CA LEU A 108 9.01 12.79 7.97
C LEU A 108 10.22 13.17 8.85
N GLU A 109 10.70 14.40 8.73
CA GLU A 109 11.82 14.90 9.53
C GLU A 109 11.50 14.96 11.01
N GLU A 110 10.29 15.37 11.39
CA GLU A 110 9.86 15.40 12.80
C GLU A 110 9.69 14.01 13.40
N VAL A 111 9.14 13.05 12.64
CA VAL A 111 9.05 11.64 13.07
C VAL A 111 10.45 11.05 13.23
N ASN A 112 11.33 11.24 12.24
CA ASN A 112 12.69 10.72 12.26
C ASN A 112 13.58 11.37 13.35
N ALA A 113 13.22 12.55 13.82
CA ALA A 113 13.92 13.23 14.92
C ALA A 113 13.58 12.66 16.31
N CYS A 114 12.60 11.75 16.41
CA CYS A 114 12.31 11.02 17.64
C CYS A 114 13.31 9.86 17.79
N ASP A 115 13.82 9.64 19.00
CA ASP A 115 14.97 8.74 19.29
C ASP A 115 14.66 7.23 19.17
N ASN A 116 13.46 6.86 18.78
CA ASN A 116 13.03 5.47 18.66
C ASN A 116 12.77 5.13 17.18
N HIS A 117 13.29 3.99 16.74
CA HIS A 117 13.03 3.43 15.40
C HIS A 117 11.55 3.12 15.23
N GLN A 118 10.79 4.10 14.76
CA GLN A 118 9.40 3.93 14.42
C GLN A 118 9.27 3.61 12.93
N LEU A 119 8.40 2.64 12.61
CA LEU A 119 8.09 2.34 11.23
C LEU A 119 7.21 3.43 10.62
N VAL A 120 7.53 3.84 9.42
CA VAL A 120 6.88 4.95 8.72
C VAL A 120 6.26 4.49 7.41
N ALA A 121 4.96 4.74 7.24
CA ALA A 121 4.24 4.54 5.98
C ALA A 121 4.08 5.85 5.20
N LEU A 122 4.53 5.85 3.97
CA LEU A 122 4.36 6.95 3.03
C LEU A 122 3.06 6.78 2.25
N THR A 123 2.02 7.50 2.67
CA THR A 123 0.72 7.57 2.00
C THR A 123 0.55 8.96 1.41
N ALA A 124 0.52 9.10 0.09
CA ALA A 124 0.34 10.39 -0.59
C ALA A 124 -0.10 10.18 -2.05
N THR A 125 -0.31 11.27 -2.79
CA THR A 125 -0.42 11.26 -4.25
C THR A 125 0.89 10.78 -4.88
N LYS A 126 0.84 10.25 -6.11
CA LYS A 126 2.01 9.62 -6.74
C LYS A 126 3.19 10.58 -6.91
N ASP A 127 2.94 11.81 -7.31
CA ASP A 127 3.96 12.84 -7.50
C ASP A 127 4.69 13.17 -6.18
N VAL A 128 3.97 13.24 -5.06
CA VAL A 128 4.55 13.43 -3.72
C VAL A 128 5.31 12.17 -3.28
N GLN A 129 4.74 10.97 -3.43
CA GLN A 129 5.43 9.71 -3.13
C GLN A 129 6.74 9.58 -3.91
N ASP A 130 6.68 9.77 -5.22
CA ASP A 130 7.86 9.66 -6.09
C ASP A 130 8.93 10.71 -5.73
N SER A 131 8.52 11.93 -5.35
CA SER A 131 9.45 12.99 -4.93
C SER A 131 10.16 12.64 -3.64
N VAL A 132 9.43 12.17 -2.62
CA VAL A 132 10.01 11.69 -1.35
C VAL A 132 10.98 10.53 -1.58
N LEU A 133 10.56 9.53 -2.36
CA LEU A 133 11.34 8.32 -2.60
C LEU A 133 12.59 8.55 -3.46
N LYS A 134 12.60 9.56 -4.33
CA LYS A 134 13.78 9.97 -5.10
C LYS A 134 14.78 10.79 -4.30
N ASP A 135 14.34 11.46 -3.25
CA ASP A 135 15.23 12.23 -2.37
C ASP A 135 16.03 11.30 -1.46
N LYS A 136 17.37 11.41 -1.51
CA LYS A 136 18.28 10.50 -0.78
C LYS A 136 18.13 10.56 0.73
N LYS A 137 17.69 11.69 1.28
CA LYS A 137 17.48 11.88 2.72
C LYS A 137 16.14 11.29 3.14
N HIS A 138 15.06 11.68 2.47
CA HIS A 138 13.72 11.32 2.88
C HIS A 138 13.37 9.85 2.59
N THR A 139 13.93 9.25 1.52
CA THR A 139 13.71 7.83 1.25
C THR A 139 14.17 6.92 2.38
N LEU A 140 15.21 7.30 3.14
CA LEU A 140 15.71 6.54 4.28
C LEU A 140 14.77 6.59 5.50
N MET A 141 13.82 7.51 5.52
CA MET A 141 12.85 7.68 6.59
C MET A 141 11.55 6.92 6.34
N VAL A 142 11.46 6.16 5.25
CA VAL A 142 10.25 5.43 4.82
C VAL A 142 10.51 3.94 4.86
N ASP A 143 9.64 3.18 5.52
CA ASP A 143 9.69 1.71 5.60
C ASP A 143 8.61 1.07 4.73
N VAL A 144 7.45 1.70 4.63
CA VAL A 144 6.27 1.19 3.93
C VAL A 144 5.80 2.20 2.90
N ILE A 145 5.58 1.77 1.66
CA ILE A 145 4.96 2.56 0.61
C ILE A 145 3.49 2.12 0.50
N ASP A 146 2.55 2.99 0.85
CA ASP A 146 1.11 2.73 0.74
C ASP A 146 0.54 3.38 -0.53
N ILE A 147 0.23 2.55 -1.52
CA ILE A 147 -0.42 2.95 -2.77
C ILE A 147 -1.92 3.09 -2.50
N ARG A 148 -2.40 4.33 -2.41
CA ARG A 148 -3.81 4.60 -2.07
C ARG A 148 -4.45 5.68 -2.93
N GLN A 149 -3.73 6.75 -3.22
CA GLN A 149 -4.26 7.95 -3.86
C GLN A 149 -4.17 7.92 -5.39
N TRP A 150 -3.54 6.90 -5.95
CA TRP A 150 -3.32 6.73 -7.37
C TRP A 150 -3.40 5.26 -7.77
N HIS A 151 -3.60 4.98 -9.03
CA HIS A 151 -3.59 3.62 -9.57
C HIS A 151 -3.42 3.62 -11.10
N TYR A 152 -3.02 2.49 -11.65
CA TYR A 152 -3.17 2.24 -13.08
C TYR A 152 -4.61 1.83 -13.37
N ARG A 153 -5.21 2.41 -14.41
CA ARG A 153 -6.51 1.98 -14.93
C ARG A 153 -6.37 0.65 -15.68
N ALA A 154 -7.49 -0.01 -15.91
CA ALA A 154 -7.51 -1.30 -16.65
C ALA A 154 -7.00 -1.17 -18.10
N ASP A 155 -7.10 0.02 -18.69
CA ASP A 155 -6.55 0.34 -20.02
C ASP A 155 -5.04 0.65 -20.01
N GLY A 156 -4.39 0.56 -18.84
CA GLY A 156 -2.98 0.84 -18.66
C GLY A 156 -2.61 2.31 -18.45
N THR A 157 -3.56 3.24 -18.55
CA THR A 157 -3.33 4.66 -18.25
C THR A 157 -3.24 4.90 -16.74
N LEU A 158 -2.65 6.02 -16.34
CA LEU A 158 -2.44 6.34 -14.92
C LEU A 158 -3.51 7.32 -14.41
N TYR A 159 -4.13 7.00 -13.28
CA TYR A 159 -4.87 7.93 -12.45
C TYR A 159 -3.94 8.47 -11.37
N GLU A 160 -3.58 9.73 -11.48
CA GLU A 160 -2.65 10.39 -10.55
C GLU A 160 -3.13 11.81 -10.22
N PRO A 161 -3.96 11.97 -9.20
CA PRO A 161 -4.28 13.29 -8.67
C PRO A 161 -3.01 14.01 -8.24
N GLN A 162 -2.96 15.33 -8.51
CA GLN A 162 -1.83 16.17 -8.14
C GLN A 162 -1.80 16.41 -6.63
N GLY A 163 -0.63 16.30 -6.02
CA GLY A 163 -0.38 16.65 -4.62
C GLY A 163 -0.36 18.16 -4.40
N GLY A 164 -0.63 18.58 -3.16
CA GLY A 164 -0.69 19.99 -2.78
C GLY A 164 -2.02 20.68 -3.10
N VAL A 165 -2.89 20.04 -3.83
CA VAL A 165 -4.24 20.56 -4.13
C VAL A 165 -5.19 20.42 -2.94
N SER A 166 -4.88 19.51 -2.02
CA SER A 166 -5.61 19.28 -0.77
C SER A 166 -7.10 19.00 -0.96
N LEU A 167 -7.44 18.20 -1.96
CA LEU A 167 -8.81 17.77 -2.23
C LEU A 167 -9.03 16.34 -1.73
N ALA A 168 -10.25 16.05 -1.25
CA ALA A 168 -10.66 14.70 -0.93
C ALA A 168 -10.69 13.80 -2.18
N LEU A 169 -10.54 12.49 -2.01
CA LEU A 169 -10.59 11.51 -3.10
C LEU A 169 -11.83 11.66 -3.99
N ARG A 170 -12.99 11.91 -3.37
CA ARG A 170 -14.25 12.14 -4.11
C ARG A 170 -14.23 13.42 -4.94
N GLN A 171 -13.50 14.43 -4.50
CA GLN A 171 -13.37 15.70 -5.23
C GLN A 171 -12.42 15.52 -6.40
N HIS A 172 -11.29 14.86 -6.19
CA HIS A 172 -10.38 14.47 -7.29
C HIS A 172 -11.09 13.63 -8.35
N ALA A 173 -11.89 12.64 -7.95
CA ALA A 173 -12.65 11.78 -8.87
C ALA A 173 -13.73 12.51 -9.68
N ARG A 174 -14.13 13.74 -9.28
CA ARG A 174 -15.00 14.60 -10.08
C ARG A 174 -14.25 15.43 -11.11
N LEU A 175 -12.97 15.67 -10.88
CA LEU A 175 -12.10 16.44 -11.77
C LEU A 175 -11.39 15.55 -12.80
N ILE A 176 -11.02 14.36 -12.38
CA ILE A 176 -10.28 13.39 -13.20
C ILE A 176 -11.01 12.05 -13.06
N ASP A 177 -11.43 11.47 -14.17
CA ASP A 177 -12.06 10.15 -14.17
C ASP A 177 -11.09 9.10 -13.59
N PRO A 178 -11.41 8.45 -12.47
CA PRO A 178 -10.58 7.39 -11.90
C PRO A 178 -10.55 6.13 -12.78
N GLY A 179 -11.54 5.93 -13.66
CA GLY A 179 -11.67 4.73 -14.47
C GLY A 179 -11.94 3.48 -13.62
N THR A 180 -11.60 2.33 -14.20
CA THR A 180 -11.66 1.03 -13.51
C THR A 180 -10.26 0.47 -13.32
N VAL A 181 -10.06 -0.36 -12.29
CA VAL A 181 -8.83 -1.12 -12.07
C VAL A 181 -9.03 -2.58 -12.48
N SER A 182 -7.94 -3.26 -12.86
CA SER A 182 -7.88 -4.71 -13.10
C SER A 182 -6.82 -5.33 -12.19
N CYS A 183 -6.83 -6.66 -12.07
CA CYS A 183 -5.76 -7.36 -11.34
C CYS A 183 -4.38 -7.06 -11.94
N ALA A 184 -4.29 -6.99 -13.28
CA ALA A 184 -3.07 -6.62 -13.98
C ALA A 184 -2.58 -5.22 -13.62
N SER A 185 -3.49 -4.24 -13.54
CA SER A 185 -3.14 -2.86 -13.18
C SER A 185 -2.68 -2.73 -11.73
N VAL A 186 -3.27 -3.51 -10.81
CA VAL A 186 -2.85 -3.58 -9.40
C VAL A 186 -1.48 -4.25 -9.28
N TYR A 187 -1.28 -5.40 -9.93
CA TYR A 187 0.03 -6.08 -10.00
C TYR A 187 1.11 -5.11 -10.48
N ARG A 188 0.86 -4.40 -11.59
CA ARG A 188 1.79 -3.40 -12.14
C ARG A 188 2.16 -2.30 -11.14
N ALA A 189 1.17 -1.74 -10.42
CA ALA A 189 1.42 -0.68 -9.44
C ALA A 189 2.32 -1.16 -8.29
N VAL A 190 2.05 -2.34 -7.75
CA VAL A 190 2.88 -2.95 -6.70
C VAL A 190 4.29 -3.26 -7.21
N ARG A 191 4.40 -3.89 -8.39
CA ARG A 191 5.70 -4.23 -8.99
C ARG A 191 6.56 -3.00 -9.27
N GLU A 192 5.97 -1.89 -9.67
CA GLU A 192 6.71 -0.64 -9.91
C GLU A 192 7.55 -0.25 -8.70
N TYR A 193 6.94 -0.21 -7.52
CA TYR A 193 7.67 0.17 -6.31
C TYR A 193 8.52 -0.97 -5.74
N ARG A 194 8.07 -2.22 -5.82
CA ARG A 194 8.90 -3.36 -5.39
C ARG A 194 10.18 -3.50 -6.18
N CYS A 195 10.18 -3.18 -7.48
CA CYS A 195 11.39 -3.18 -8.30
C CYS A 195 12.32 -2.00 -8.00
N LYS A 196 11.74 -0.81 -7.78
CA LYS A 196 12.52 0.42 -7.53
C LYS A 196 13.08 0.47 -6.11
N TYR A 197 12.34 -0.06 -5.13
CA TYR A 197 12.63 0.02 -3.69
C TYR A 197 12.46 -1.35 -3.03
N PRO A 198 13.39 -2.30 -3.30
CA PRO A 198 13.27 -3.69 -2.84
C PRO A 198 13.40 -3.84 -1.31
N ASP A 199 13.97 -2.87 -0.65
CA ASP A 199 14.14 -2.77 0.80
C ASP A 199 12.88 -2.32 1.56
N LYS A 200 11.85 -1.84 0.84
CA LYS A 200 10.62 -1.29 1.44
C LYS A 200 9.44 -2.24 1.27
N ALA A 201 8.58 -2.32 2.27
CA ALA A 201 7.28 -2.95 2.12
C ALA A 201 6.38 -2.12 1.19
N VAL A 202 5.61 -2.77 0.33
CA VAL A 202 4.63 -2.10 -0.53
C VAL A 202 3.25 -2.63 -0.24
N VAL A 203 2.35 -1.74 0.14
CA VAL A 203 0.94 -2.02 0.44
C VAL A 203 0.06 -1.36 -0.60
N TYR A 204 -0.99 -2.04 -1.01
CA TYR A 204 -1.97 -1.49 -1.95
C TYR A 204 -3.35 -1.39 -1.28
N ASN A 205 -3.81 -0.16 -1.07
CA ASN A 205 -5.08 0.16 -0.42
C ASN A 205 -6.02 1.00 -1.31
N GLY A 206 -5.86 0.95 -2.62
CA GLY A 206 -6.70 1.69 -3.57
C GLY A 206 -8.19 1.46 -3.34
N SER A 207 -8.97 2.54 -3.35
CA SER A 207 -10.36 2.55 -2.87
C SER A 207 -11.43 2.23 -3.93
N THR A 208 -11.08 2.16 -5.20
CA THR A 208 -12.06 2.07 -6.30
C THR A 208 -12.06 0.68 -6.92
N ILE A 209 -12.76 -0.27 -6.28
CA ILE A 209 -12.66 -1.66 -6.71
C ILE A 209 -14.00 -2.20 -7.16
N ARG A 210 -14.09 -2.49 -8.46
CA ARG A 210 -15.14 -3.33 -9.06
C ARG A 210 -14.64 -4.74 -9.46
N VAL A 211 -13.43 -5.10 -9.00
CA VAL A 211 -12.81 -6.41 -9.26
C VAL A 211 -13.10 -7.35 -8.08
N PRO A 212 -13.26 -8.67 -8.29
CA PRO A 212 -13.36 -9.62 -7.19
C PRO A 212 -12.19 -9.44 -6.21
N ARG A 213 -12.51 -9.22 -4.93
CA ARG A 213 -11.51 -8.85 -3.91
C ARG A 213 -10.39 -9.87 -3.78
N ASN A 214 -10.70 -11.17 -3.87
CA ASN A 214 -9.71 -12.22 -3.69
C ASN A 214 -8.68 -12.26 -4.83
N ALA A 215 -9.12 -12.20 -6.09
CA ALA A 215 -8.20 -12.16 -7.23
C ALA A 215 -7.25 -10.97 -7.17
N MET A 216 -7.75 -9.81 -6.70
CA MET A 216 -6.92 -8.63 -6.52
C MET A 216 -5.92 -8.77 -5.37
N ASN A 217 -6.32 -9.39 -4.25
CA ASN A 217 -5.40 -9.67 -3.15
C ASN A 217 -4.28 -10.63 -3.59
N TRP A 218 -4.62 -11.62 -4.43
CA TRP A 218 -3.61 -12.48 -5.05
C TRP A 218 -2.69 -11.69 -5.99
N ALA A 219 -3.20 -10.74 -6.78
CA ALA A 219 -2.36 -9.88 -7.61
C ALA A 219 -1.36 -9.06 -6.78
N ILE A 220 -1.79 -8.52 -5.62
CA ILE A 220 -0.92 -7.82 -4.67
C ILE A 220 0.17 -8.77 -4.16
N PHE A 221 -0.21 -9.96 -3.68
CA PHE A 221 0.72 -10.94 -3.13
C PHE A 221 1.73 -11.43 -4.16
N MET A 222 1.26 -11.83 -5.33
CA MET A 222 2.08 -12.33 -6.43
C MET A 222 3.03 -11.27 -7.01
N ALA A 223 2.69 -9.98 -6.84
CA ALA A 223 3.57 -8.86 -7.16
C ALA A 223 4.64 -8.60 -6.09
N GLY A 224 4.63 -9.34 -4.98
CA GLY A 224 5.51 -9.14 -3.83
C GLY A 224 5.05 -8.02 -2.89
N GLY A 225 3.77 -7.67 -2.93
CA GLY A 225 3.16 -6.71 -2.00
C GLY A 225 2.91 -7.30 -0.62
N SER A 226 2.80 -6.42 0.36
CA SER A 226 2.56 -6.76 1.76
C SER A 226 1.08 -6.57 2.13
N PHE A 227 0.64 -7.22 3.22
CA PHE A 227 -0.72 -7.12 3.77
C PHE A 227 -1.85 -7.49 2.80
N ALA A 228 -1.59 -8.35 1.81
CA ALA A 228 -2.63 -8.90 0.96
C ALA A 228 -3.60 -9.76 1.79
N LYS A 229 -4.90 -9.50 1.68
CA LYS A 229 -5.95 -10.22 2.41
C LYS A 229 -6.33 -11.50 1.67
N ILE A 230 -5.41 -12.46 1.62
CA ILE A 230 -5.61 -13.79 1.03
C ILE A 230 -6.08 -14.79 2.10
N PRO A 231 -6.86 -15.83 1.71
CA PRO A 231 -7.36 -16.81 2.68
C PRO A 231 -6.22 -17.61 3.32
N PRO A 232 -6.35 -18.09 4.56
CA PRO A 232 -5.39 -19.00 5.16
C PRO A 232 -5.30 -20.30 4.35
N ILE A 233 -4.07 -20.85 4.26
CA ILE A 233 -3.81 -22.16 3.64
C ILE A 233 -3.14 -23.01 4.70
N ASP A 234 -3.96 -23.72 5.49
CA ASP A 234 -3.50 -24.44 6.69
C ASP A 234 -2.89 -25.81 6.35
N GLU A 235 -3.27 -26.40 5.23
CA GLU A 235 -2.86 -27.73 4.81
C GLU A 235 -1.40 -27.80 4.27
N LEU A 236 -0.86 -26.67 3.83
CA LEU A 236 0.45 -26.56 3.19
C LEU A 236 1.22 -25.32 3.69
N PRO A 237 2.57 -25.39 3.81
CA PRO A 237 3.39 -24.27 4.27
C PRO A 237 3.61 -23.19 3.20
N VAL A 238 2.53 -22.80 2.50
CA VAL A 238 2.62 -21.88 1.36
C VAL A 238 3.22 -20.54 1.76
N TYR A 239 2.73 -19.92 2.83
CA TYR A 239 3.19 -18.60 3.27
C TYR A 239 4.61 -18.62 3.83
N GLU A 240 4.96 -19.69 4.57
CA GLU A 240 6.33 -19.87 5.07
C GLU A 240 7.31 -19.97 3.90
N LYS A 241 7.02 -20.81 2.91
CA LYS A 241 7.84 -20.96 1.71
C LYS A 241 7.89 -19.70 0.86
N ALA A 242 6.72 -19.08 0.63
CA ALA A 242 6.59 -17.87 -0.17
C ALA A 242 7.35 -16.67 0.42
N SER A 243 7.63 -16.64 1.71
CA SER A 243 8.48 -15.60 2.33
C SER A 243 9.88 -15.51 1.70
N SER A 244 10.35 -16.61 1.12
CA SER A 244 11.65 -16.70 0.41
C SER A 244 11.53 -16.56 -1.12
N PHE A 245 10.31 -16.39 -1.65
CA PHE A 245 10.07 -16.30 -3.09
C PHE A 245 10.13 -14.83 -3.57
N SER A 246 10.45 -14.69 -4.85
CA SER A 246 10.36 -13.40 -5.54
C SER A 246 9.48 -13.53 -6.77
N PRO A 247 8.75 -12.48 -7.16
CA PRO A 247 8.03 -12.44 -8.42
C PRO A 247 8.96 -12.71 -9.60
N ILE A 248 8.52 -13.56 -10.54
CA ILE A 248 9.29 -13.94 -11.73
C ILE A 248 8.63 -13.29 -12.96
N ASP A 249 8.99 -12.03 -13.23
CA ASP A 249 8.35 -11.22 -14.27
C ASP A 249 8.42 -11.87 -15.66
N ARG A 250 9.54 -12.57 -15.99
CA ARG A 250 9.69 -13.28 -17.27
C ARG A 250 8.76 -14.48 -17.47
N GLN A 251 8.15 -14.98 -16.40
CA GLN A 251 7.17 -16.07 -16.42
C GLN A 251 5.75 -15.58 -16.10
N THR A 252 5.59 -14.29 -15.87
CA THR A 252 4.31 -13.66 -15.59
C THR A 252 3.74 -13.06 -16.86
N ASP A 253 2.54 -13.49 -17.23
CA ASP A 253 1.73 -12.93 -18.28
C ASP A 253 0.43 -12.45 -17.64
N MET A 254 0.15 -11.17 -17.76
CA MET A 254 -0.94 -10.52 -17.02
C MET A 254 -2.33 -11.11 -17.29
N ASP A 255 -2.53 -11.71 -18.48
CA ASP A 255 -3.80 -12.26 -18.92
C ASP A 255 -3.95 -13.75 -18.64
N THR A 256 -2.86 -14.45 -18.32
CA THR A 256 -2.86 -15.91 -18.20
C THR A 256 -2.35 -16.44 -16.87
N GLN A 257 -1.28 -15.87 -16.32
CA GLN A 257 -0.64 -16.38 -15.11
C GLN A 257 0.24 -15.34 -14.41
N TRP A 258 0.36 -15.46 -13.08
CA TRP A 258 1.37 -14.75 -12.29
C TRP A 258 2.22 -15.77 -11.56
N VAL A 259 3.54 -15.58 -11.57
CA VAL A 259 4.48 -16.56 -11.02
C VAL A 259 5.45 -15.89 -10.05
N MET A 260 5.64 -16.51 -8.89
CA MET A 260 6.72 -16.23 -7.97
C MET A 260 7.41 -17.51 -7.53
N GLY A 261 8.66 -17.43 -7.10
CA GLY A 261 9.41 -18.61 -6.69
C GLY A 261 10.86 -18.33 -6.40
N ALA A 262 11.55 -19.39 -6.00
CA ALA A 262 13.00 -19.43 -5.84
C ALA A 262 13.53 -20.79 -6.28
N VAL A 263 14.58 -20.78 -7.10
CA VAL A 263 15.25 -21.99 -7.58
C VAL A 263 15.69 -22.86 -6.38
N GLY A 264 15.37 -24.15 -6.44
CA GLY A 264 15.68 -25.11 -5.38
C GLY A 264 14.81 -25.01 -4.12
N LYS A 265 13.80 -24.11 -4.06
CA LYS A 265 12.92 -23.95 -2.90
C LYS A 265 11.45 -24.19 -3.22
N GLY A 266 11.00 -23.78 -4.40
CA GLY A 266 9.62 -23.95 -4.86
C GLY A 266 9.11 -22.80 -5.70
N TYR A 267 7.87 -22.96 -6.15
CA TYR A 267 7.19 -21.97 -6.99
C TYR A 267 5.72 -21.87 -6.59
N LEU A 268 5.19 -20.68 -6.73
CA LEU A 268 3.77 -20.39 -6.57
C LEU A 268 3.28 -19.69 -7.83
N GLY A 269 2.20 -20.17 -8.40
CA GLY A 269 1.61 -19.62 -9.59
C GLY A 269 0.12 -19.36 -9.43
N TYR A 270 -0.35 -18.18 -9.80
CA TYR A 270 -1.79 -17.91 -9.98
C TYR A 270 -2.13 -18.15 -11.44
N CYS A 271 -2.98 -19.12 -11.69
CA CYS A 271 -3.43 -19.51 -13.02
C CYS A 271 -4.75 -18.82 -13.33
N VAL A 272 -4.74 -17.83 -14.21
CA VAL A 272 -5.95 -17.09 -14.61
C VAL A 272 -6.87 -17.95 -15.47
N LYS A 273 -6.26 -18.81 -16.32
CA LYS A 273 -6.95 -19.75 -17.20
C LYS A 273 -6.80 -21.19 -16.68
N ASN A 274 -6.85 -22.17 -17.57
CA ASN A 274 -6.83 -23.59 -17.23
C ASN A 274 -5.43 -24.21 -17.28
N GLU A 275 -4.38 -23.43 -17.39
CA GLU A 275 -3.01 -23.94 -17.43
C GLU A 275 -2.00 -22.91 -16.93
N ILE A 276 -0.88 -23.40 -16.43
CA ILE A 276 0.27 -22.59 -16.06
C ILE A 276 1.51 -23.14 -16.76
N ASN A 277 2.33 -22.22 -17.31
CA ASN A 277 3.56 -22.52 -18.00
C ASN A 277 4.75 -22.09 -17.13
N LEU A 278 5.55 -23.04 -16.66
CA LEU A 278 6.70 -22.78 -15.80
C LEU A 278 7.99 -23.10 -16.53
N ASP A 279 8.95 -22.21 -16.49
CA ASP A 279 10.31 -22.43 -16.92
C ASP A 279 11.17 -22.80 -15.72
N LEU A 280 11.47 -24.09 -15.59
CA LEU A 280 12.28 -24.67 -14.54
C LEU A 280 13.68 -25.07 -15.05
N MET A 281 14.16 -24.50 -16.18
CA MET A 281 15.43 -24.90 -16.79
C MET A 281 16.66 -24.72 -15.87
N GLY A 282 16.64 -23.72 -14.99
CA GLY A 282 17.70 -23.46 -14.01
C GLY A 282 17.60 -24.29 -12.73
N ASP A 283 16.60 -25.15 -12.62
CA ASP A 283 16.34 -25.96 -11.43
C ASP A 283 16.64 -27.44 -11.66
N ARG A 284 17.02 -28.17 -10.62
CA ARG A 284 17.32 -29.60 -10.67
C ARG A 284 16.47 -30.44 -9.73
N GLU A 285 15.69 -29.77 -8.88
CA GLU A 285 14.89 -30.42 -7.84
C GLU A 285 13.63 -31.04 -8.42
N THR A 286 12.99 -31.90 -7.63
CA THR A 286 11.69 -32.46 -7.92
C THR A 286 10.68 -31.87 -6.95
N TYR A 287 9.56 -31.40 -7.47
CA TYR A 287 8.51 -30.73 -6.74
C TYR A 287 7.21 -31.51 -6.76
N LYS A 288 6.55 -31.66 -5.63
CA LYS A 288 5.17 -32.05 -5.56
C LYS A 288 4.29 -30.89 -6.04
N VAL A 289 3.24 -31.20 -6.79
CA VAL A 289 2.33 -30.22 -7.36
C VAL A 289 1.01 -30.25 -6.61
N PHE A 290 0.65 -29.10 -6.04
CA PHE A 290 -0.62 -28.88 -5.36
C PHE A 290 -1.42 -27.79 -6.05
N TRP A 291 -2.72 -28.06 -6.22
CA TRP A 291 -3.68 -27.06 -6.68
C TRP A 291 -4.56 -26.62 -5.52
N ILE A 292 -4.72 -25.30 -5.38
CA ILE A 292 -5.37 -24.68 -4.22
C ILE A 292 -6.48 -23.76 -4.75
N ASP A 293 -7.63 -23.78 -4.08
CA ASP A 293 -8.74 -22.84 -4.31
C ASP A 293 -8.33 -21.45 -3.81
N PRO A 294 -8.26 -20.42 -4.68
CA PRO A 294 -7.82 -19.09 -4.30
C PRO A 294 -8.79 -18.36 -3.37
N ASP A 295 -10.04 -18.78 -3.31
CA ASP A 295 -11.07 -18.15 -2.48
C ASP A 295 -11.19 -18.78 -1.09
N LYS A 296 -10.89 -20.06 -0.98
CA LYS A 296 -11.02 -20.84 0.27
C LYS A 296 -9.68 -21.16 0.93
N GLY A 297 -8.58 -21.18 0.17
CA GLY A 297 -7.27 -21.63 0.66
C GLY A 297 -7.16 -23.15 0.82
N THR A 298 -8.14 -23.93 0.37
CA THR A 298 -8.16 -25.39 0.49
C THR A 298 -7.46 -26.07 -0.66
N VAL A 299 -6.80 -27.19 -0.42
CA VAL A 299 -6.20 -28.02 -1.47
C VAL A 299 -7.31 -28.69 -2.28
N ILE A 300 -7.35 -28.43 -3.59
CA ILE A 300 -8.29 -29.03 -4.52
C ILE A 300 -7.76 -30.40 -4.99
N LYS A 301 -6.45 -30.48 -5.28
CA LYS A 301 -5.82 -31.65 -5.87
C LYS A 301 -4.33 -31.69 -5.58
N GLU A 302 -3.79 -32.88 -5.28
CA GLU A 302 -2.38 -33.21 -5.42
C GLU A 302 -2.18 -33.85 -6.80
N ASP A 303 -1.29 -33.30 -7.63
CA ASP A 303 -1.15 -33.66 -9.05
C ASP A 303 0.20 -34.32 -9.36
N GLY A 304 0.69 -35.15 -8.44
CA GLY A 304 1.94 -35.86 -8.60
C GLY A 304 3.16 -34.95 -8.43
N SER A 305 4.18 -35.16 -9.25
CA SER A 305 5.43 -34.39 -9.15
C SER A 305 5.97 -33.97 -10.50
N VAL A 306 6.73 -32.87 -10.50
CA VAL A 306 7.43 -32.35 -11.66
C VAL A 306 8.91 -32.18 -11.33
N ARG A 307 9.80 -32.57 -12.26
CA ARG A 307 11.24 -32.38 -12.14
C ARG A 307 11.66 -31.11 -12.86
N GLY A 308 12.56 -30.34 -12.25
CA GLY A 308 13.24 -29.23 -12.88
C GLY A 308 14.14 -29.67 -14.06
N GLY A 309 14.72 -28.71 -14.76
CA GLY A 309 15.58 -28.90 -15.92
C GLY A 309 14.87 -28.68 -17.26
N GLY A 310 13.63 -28.22 -17.27
CA GLY A 310 12.88 -27.96 -18.50
C GLY A 310 11.69 -27.03 -18.33
N LYS A 311 10.98 -26.78 -19.42
CA LYS A 311 9.69 -26.10 -19.40
C LYS A 311 8.57 -27.10 -19.13
N VAL A 312 7.63 -26.71 -18.29
CA VAL A 312 6.52 -27.56 -17.85
C VAL A 312 5.20 -26.82 -18.05
N ILE A 313 4.22 -27.53 -18.58
CA ILE A 313 2.82 -27.05 -18.67
C ILE A 313 1.99 -27.90 -17.72
N LEU A 314 1.36 -27.27 -16.73
CA LEU A 314 0.49 -27.93 -15.78
C LEU A 314 -0.96 -27.50 -16.05
N LYS A 315 -1.88 -28.48 -16.09
CA LYS A 315 -3.30 -28.26 -16.33
C LYS A 315 -4.01 -28.01 -15.01
N ALA A 316 -4.59 -26.83 -14.85
CA ALA A 316 -5.36 -26.49 -13.68
C ALA A 316 -6.70 -27.24 -13.63
N PRO A 317 -7.16 -27.65 -12.44
CA PRO A 317 -8.45 -28.31 -12.26
C PRO A 317 -9.65 -27.36 -12.50
N ALA A 318 -9.42 -26.04 -12.36
CA ALA A 318 -10.41 -25.00 -12.60
C ALA A 318 -9.71 -23.69 -13.02
N GLU A 319 -10.47 -22.78 -13.61
CA GLU A 319 -10.02 -21.40 -13.78
C GLU A 319 -9.72 -20.74 -12.43
N SER A 320 -8.82 -19.77 -12.43
CA SER A 320 -8.42 -19.05 -11.21
C SER A 320 -7.91 -19.97 -10.09
N SER A 321 -7.05 -20.95 -10.41
CA SER A 321 -6.44 -21.84 -9.42
C SER A 321 -5.04 -21.38 -9.02
N ILE A 322 -4.64 -21.71 -7.80
CA ILE A 322 -3.24 -21.55 -7.34
C ILE A 322 -2.51 -22.86 -7.55
N CYS A 323 -1.37 -22.81 -8.23
CA CYS A 323 -0.41 -23.91 -8.35
C CYS A 323 0.72 -23.70 -7.36
N PHE A 324 0.96 -24.65 -6.48
CA PHE A 324 2.08 -24.63 -5.56
C PHE A 324 3.01 -25.82 -5.82
N LEU A 325 4.27 -25.52 -6.14
CA LEU A 325 5.33 -26.49 -6.30
C LEU A 325 6.17 -26.54 -5.03
N GLN A 326 6.04 -27.61 -4.27
CA GLN A 326 6.73 -27.84 -3.01
C GLN A 326 7.85 -28.86 -3.20
N GLN A 327 9.06 -28.51 -2.76
CA GLN A 327 10.18 -29.43 -2.66
C GLN A 327 9.95 -30.47 -1.57
#